data_7b8c85e6123b555199f84a20ffe0a866
#
_entry.id   7b8c85e6123b555199f84a20ffe0a866
#
_cell.length_a   1.000
_cell.length_b   1.000
_cell.length_c   1.000
_cell.angle_alpha   90.00
_cell.angle_beta   90.00
_cell.angle_gamma   90.00
#
_symmetry.space_group_name_H-M   'P 1'
#
loop_
_entity.id
_entity.type
_entity.pdbx_description
1 polymer ?
#
loop_
_entity_poly.entity_id
_entity_poly.type
_entity_poly.pdbx_seq_one_letter_code
_entity_poly.pdbx_strand_id
1 'polypeptide(L)'
;YPDRSAEKLATQPNMATSSSMIGTNVAYETGYTGAGTRIAVIDTGIDTDHQSFDNGAFDYALQQEANGNENYIKSLDLLDQSKVTAVLSQLNIAQNGVSADDLYYGSKLPFAYNYVDKNTDVTHDNDTQSEHGSHVAGIAAANKYVPQTDGDETTYVSALDTVKTQGVAPEAQLLVMKVFGSNGGAFDSDYMAAIEDAIVLGADSINLSLGSSYPGPSKYTAYMDADTDPVPVYQAILD
;
A
#
# COMPACT_ATOMS: atom_id res chain seq x y z
N TYR A 1 -21.22 29.56 -27.43
CA TYR A 1 -20.56 28.26 -27.42
C TYR A 1 -21.65 27.21 -27.39
N PRO A 2 -21.65 26.19 -28.29
CA PRO A 2 -22.65 25.13 -28.22
C PRO A 2 -22.41 24.33 -26.93
N ASP A 3 -23.50 24.09 -26.23
CA ASP A 3 -23.57 23.27 -25.05
C ASP A 3 -23.09 21.86 -25.41
N ARG A 4 -21.88 21.52 -25.01
CA ARG A 4 -21.39 20.14 -25.10
C ARG A 4 -22.09 19.39 -23.98
N SER A 5 -23.08 18.59 -24.32
CA SER A 5 -23.57 17.54 -23.46
C SER A 5 -22.32 16.76 -22.95
N ALA A 6 -22.06 16.82 -21.64
CA ALA A 6 -21.02 16.04 -21.05
C ALA A 6 -21.36 14.57 -21.30
N GLU A 7 -20.70 13.95 -22.26
CA GLU A 7 -20.69 12.51 -22.35
C GLU A 7 -20.16 12.04 -21.00
N LYS A 8 -20.94 11.21 -20.33
CA LYS A 8 -20.55 10.53 -19.12
C LYS A 8 -19.31 9.73 -19.50
N LEU A 9 -18.12 10.29 -19.23
CA LEU A 9 -16.86 9.58 -19.39
C LEU A 9 -17.02 8.24 -18.68
N ALA A 10 -16.72 7.16 -19.37
CA ALA A 10 -16.76 5.83 -18.80
C ALA A 10 -15.93 5.87 -17.50
N THR A 11 -16.58 5.59 -16.38
CA THR A 11 -16.02 5.69 -15.04
C THR A 11 -15.05 4.54 -14.74
N GLN A 12 -14.58 3.81 -15.73
CA GLN A 12 -13.62 2.72 -15.54
C GLN A 12 -12.20 3.27 -15.66
N PRO A 13 -11.35 3.05 -14.62
CA PRO A 13 -9.94 3.40 -14.70
C PRO A 13 -9.29 2.64 -15.86
N ASN A 14 -8.54 3.34 -16.68
CA ASN A 14 -7.82 2.73 -17.80
C ASN A 14 -6.30 2.81 -17.51
N MET A 15 -5.85 1.97 -16.59
CA MET A 15 -4.43 1.90 -16.21
C MET A 15 -3.54 1.39 -17.36
N ALA A 16 -4.09 0.63 -18.33
CA ALA A 16 -3.33 0.14 -19.45
C ALA A 16 -2.69 1.27 -20.27
N THR A 17 -3.41 2.37 -20.50
CA THR A 17 -2.87 3.55 -21.21
C THR A 17 -1.82 4.26 -20.37
N SER A 18 -2.08 4.51 -19.08
CA SER A 18 -1.15 5.19 -18.18
C SER A 18 0.15 4.40 -18.01
N SER A 19 0.04 3.09 -17.82
CA SER A 19 1.17 2.17 -17.71
C SER A 19 2.03 2.16 -18.97
N SER A 20 1.40 2.14 -20.15
CA SER A 20 2.13 2.25 -21.42
C SER A 20 2.88 3.59 -21.55
N MET A 21 2.26 4.70 -21.13
CA MET A 21 2.87 6.05 -21.21
C MET A 21 4.13 6.18 -20.34
N ILE A 22 4.16 5.54 -19.16
CA ILE A 22 5.32 5.58 -18.24
C ILE A 22 6.30 4.43 -18.47
N GLY A 23 6.03 3.54 -19.43
CA GLY A 23 6.96 2.48 -19.84
C GLY A 23 6.95 1.23 -18.95
N THR A 24 5.93 0.99 -18.13
CA THR A 24 5.84 -0.22 -17.29
C THR A 24 5.85 -1.51 -18.10
N ASN A 25 5.31 -1.47 -19.32
CA ASN A 25 5.33 -2.64 -20.22
C ASN A 25 6.77 -3.13 -20.48
N VAL A 26 7.71 -2.19 -20.65
CA VAL A 26 9.13 -2.53 -20.87
C VAL A 26 9.73 -3.18 -19.61
N ALA A 27 9.36 -2.70 -18.42
CA ALA A 27 9.78 -3.33 -17.17
C ALA A 27 9.25 -4.76 -17.06
N TYR A 28 7.98 -4.99 -17.36
CA TYR A 28 7.37 -6.32 -17.33
C TYR A 28 7.99 -7.29 -18.33
N GLU A 29 8.27 -6.84 -19.57
CA GLU A 29 8.96 -7.63 -20.59
C GLU A 29 10.37 -8.08 -20.16
N THR A 30 10.98 -7.35 -19.24
CA THR A 30 12.29 -7.66 -18.67
C THR A 30 12.21 -8.36 -17.31
N GLY A 31 11.00 -8.72 -16.84
CA GLY A 31 10.76 -9.48 -15.62
C GLY A 31 10.67 -8.63 -14.34
N TYR A 32 10.57 -7.30 -14.45
CA TYR A 32 10.42 -6.42 -13.29
C TYR A 32 8.93 -6.15 -13.03
N THR A 33 8.32 -6.95 -12.18
CA THR A 33 6.90 -6.89 -11.82
C THR A 33 6.66 -6.43 -10.37
N GLY A 34 7.73 -6.24 -9.62
CA GLY A 34 7.71 -5.96 -8.20
C GLY A 34 7.77 -7.21 -7.31
N ALA A 35 7.91 -8.41 -7.89
CA ALA A 35 8.02 -9.64 -7.12
C ALA A 35 9.20 -9.58 -6.13
N GLY A 36 8.94 -9.91 -4.86
CA GLY A 36 9.92 -9.85 -3.78
C GLY A 36 10.14 -8.46 -3.18
N THR A 37 9.45 -7.41 -3.66
CA THR A 37 9.54 -6.07 -3.09
C THR A 37 8.35 -5.76 -2.17
N ARG A 38 8.54 -4.78 -1.26
CA ARG A 38 7.56 -4.31 -0.29
C ARG A 38 7.36 -2.80 -0.44
N ILE A 39 6.13 -2.38 -0.65
CA ILE A 39 5.75 -0.97 -0.75
C ILE A 39 4.93 -0.61 0.48
N ALA A 40 5.41 0.30 1.31
CA ALA A 40 4.61 0.87 2.39
C ALA A 40 3.72 1.99 1.84
N VAL A 41 2.42 1.89 2.07
CA VAL A 41 1.43 2.93 1.75
C VAL A 41 0.96 3.56 3.06
N ILE A 42 1.45 4.77 3.32
CA ILE A 42 1.14 5.56 4.52
C ILE A 42 0.08 6.58 4.12
N ASP A 43 -1.20 6.26 4.39
CA ASP A 43 -2.33 6.99 3.83
C ASP A 43 -3.60 6.85 4.70
N THR A 44 -4.78 7.02 4.11
CA THR A 44 -6.09 6.90 4.78
C THR A 44 -6.51 5.48 5.12
N GLY A 45 -5.70 4.48 4.80
CA GLY A 45 -6.03 3.06 4.94
C GLY A 45 -6.33 2.40 3.59
N ILE A 46 -6.86 1.19 3.62
CA ILE A 46 -7.13 0.39 2.41
C ILE A 46 -8.38 -0.47 2.62
N ASP A 47 -9.11 -0.71 1.54
CA ASP A 47 -10.12 -1.76 1.48
C ASP A 47 -9.41 -3.12 1.30
N THR A 48 -9.24 -3.83 2.41
CA THR A 48 -8.47 -5.09 2.45
C THR A 48 -9.15 -6.23 1.71
N ASP A 49 -10.48 -6.15 1.52
CA ASP A 49 -11.29 -7.17 0.85
C ASP A 49 -11.45 -6.89 -0.65
N HIS A 50 -10.90 -5.79 -1.15
CA HIS A 50 -11.02 -5.46 -2.56
C HIS A 50 -10.28 -6.48 -3.43
N GLN A 51 -10.92 -6.94 -4.50
CA GLN A 51 -10.39 -7.96 -5.43
C GLN A 51 -8.98 -7.65 -5.99
N SER A 52 -8.60 -6.37 -6.05
CA SER A 52 -7.29 -5.94 -6.53
C SER A 52 -6.16 -6.24 -5.54
N PHE A 53 -6.48 -6.65 -4.32
CA PHE A 53 -5.54 -7.00 -3.25
C PHE A 53 -5.74 -8.44 -2.76
N ASP A 54 -6.49 -9.26 -3.51
CA ASP A 54 -6.75 -10.65 -3.18
C ASP A 54 -5.46 -11.46 -3.07
N ASN A 55 -5.29 -12.16 -1.95
CA ASN A 55 -4.09 -12.93 -1.66
C ASN A 55 -3.91 -14.12 -2.61
N GLY A 56 -5.00 -14.81 -2.96
CA GLY A 56 -4.95 -15.95 -3.87
C GLY A 56 -4.55 -15.54 -5.28
N ALA A 57 -5.04 -14.38 -5.75
CA ALA A 57 -4.65 -13.82 -7.05
C ALA A 57 -3.17 -13.40 -7.08
N PHE A 58 -2.67 -12.86 -5.96
CA PHE A 58 -1.26 -12.53 -5.78
C PHE A 58 -0.38 -13.79 -5.82
N ASP A 59 -0.73 -14.80 -5.04
CA ASP A 59 -0.01 -16.07 -4.99
C ASP A 59 -0.03 -16.77 -6.35
N TYR A 60 -1.17 -16.72 -7.04
CA TYR A 60 -1.31 -17.24 -8.39
C TYR A 60 -0.35 -16.55 -9.38
N ALA A 61 -0.23 -15.21 -9.32
CA ALA A 61 0.69 -14.46 -10.16
C ALA A 61 2.14 -14.95 -9.97
N LEU A 62 2.60 -15.05 -8.72
CA LEU A 62 3.94 -15.52 -8.39
C LEU A 62 4.17 -16.98 -8.85
N GLN A 63 3.15 -17.83 -8.75
CA GLN A 63 3.24 -19.22 -9.25
C GLN A 63 3.37 -19.27 -10.78
N GLN A 64 2.66 -18.40 -11.52
CA GLN A 64 2.81 -18.29 -12.97
C GLN A 64 4.22 -17.84 -13.35
N GLU A 65 4.76 -16.83 -12.67
CA GLU A 65 6.14 -16.37 -12.87
C GLU A 65 7.17 -17.45 -12.55
N ALA A 66 6.95 -18.19 -11.46
CA ALA A 66 7.82 -19.30 -11.05
C ALA A 66 7.89 -20.43 -12.09
N ASN A 67 6.83 -20.61 -12.88
CA ASN A 67 6.72 -21.66 -13.89
C ASN A 67 7.17 -23.05 -13.38
N GLY A 68 6.72 -23.41 -12.17
CA GLY A 68 7.08 -24.66 -11.48
C GLY A 68 8.42 -24.66 -10.75
N ASN A 69 9.15 -23.54 -10.72
CA ASN A 69 10.39 -23.40 -9.98
C ASN A 69 10.13 -22.90 -8.55
N GLU A 70 9.99 -23.82 -7.60
CA GLU A 70 9.78 -23.49 -6.18
C GLU A 70 10.93 -22.66 -5.57
N ASN A 71 12.14 -22.77 -6.08
CA ASN A 71 13.26 -21.98 -5.58
C ASN A 71 13.14 -20.50 -5.94
N TYR A 72 12.41 -20.18 -7.02
CA TYR A 72 12.09 -18.79 -7.36
C TYR A 72 11.25 -18.15 -6.24
N ILE A 73 10.14 -18.78 -5.86
CA ILE A 73 9.27 -18.26 -4.78
C ILE A 73 10.06 -18.07 -3.47
N LYS A 74 10.89 -19.05 -3.10
CA LYS A 74 11.72 -18.95 -1.90
C LYS A 74 12.75 -17.82 -1.97
N SER A 75 13.24 -17.51 -3.17
CA SER A 75 14.22 -16.42 -3.36
C SER A 75 13.64 -15.01 -3.26
N LEU A 76 12.31 -14.88 -3.37
CA LEU A 76 11.63 -13.58 -3.27
C LEU A 76 11.67 -12.99 -1.85
N ASP A 77 11.99 -13.80 -0.86
CA ASP A 77 12.06 -13.38 0.56
C ASP A 77 10.81 -12.63 1.05
N LEU A 78 9.64 -13.09 0.62
CA LEU A 78 8.37 -12.47 0.98
C LEU A 78 8.23 -12.31 2.50
N LEU A 79 7.68 -11.18 2.92
CA LEU A 79 7.29 -10.98 4.31
C LEU A 79 6.09 -11.86 4.60
N ASP A 80 6.20 -12.68 5.62
CA ASP A 80 5.15 -13.55 6.13
C ASP A 80 4.90 -13.29 7.61
N GLN A 81 3.88 -13.91 8.16
CA GLN A 81 3.49 -13.76 9.56
C GLN A 81 4.63 -14.10 10.55
N SER A 82 5.49 -15.07 10.22
CA SER A 82 6.60 -15.46 11.08
C SER A 82 7.69 -14.39 11.14
N LYS A 83 7.94 -13.73 10.03
CA LYS A 83 8.88 -12.61 9.94
C LYS A 83 8.32 -11.37 10.64
N VAL A 84 7.02 -11.07 10.50
CA VAL A 84 6.35 -10.00 11.27
C VAL A 84 6.49 -10.30 12.76
N THR A 85 6.23 -11.53 13.20
CA THR A 85 6.41 -11.94 14.60
C THR A 85 7.84 -11.71 15.09
N ALA A 86 8.83 -12.03 14.28
CA ALA A 86 10.23 -11.90 14.65
C ALA A 86 10.68 -10.45 14.90
N VAL A 87 10.06 -9.48 14.22
CA VAL A 87 10.40 -8.05 14.35
C VAL A 87 9.41 -7.27 15.20
N LEU A 88 8.27 -7.84 15.59
CA LEU A 88 7.17 -7.15 16.27
C LEU A 88 7.62 -6.33 17.48
N SER A 89 8.54 -6.86 18.30
CA SER A 89 9.05 -6.15 19.47
C SER A 89 9.91 -4.92 19.16
N GLN A 90 10.30 -4.73 17.91
CA GLN A 90 11.08 -3.59 17.43
C GLN A 90 10.20 -2.50 16.85
N LEU A 91 8.91 -2.81 16.57
CA LEU A 91 7.96 -1.87 15.99
C LEU A 91 7.47 -0.88 17.06
N ASN A 92 7.19 0.34 16.66
CA ASN A 92 6.58 1.38 17.52
C ASN A 92 5.22 0.93 18.07
N ILE A 93 4.49 0.12 17.31
CA ILE A 93 3.18 -0.41 17.70
C ILE A 93 3.24 -1.52 18.74
N ALA A 94 4.40 -2.09 19.03
CA ALA A 94 4.54 -3.23 19.98
C ALA A 94 3.93 -2.95 21.35
N GLN A 95 3.98 -1.68 21.81
CA GLN A 95 3.41 -1.27 23.09
C GLN A 95 1.87 -1.22 23.12
N ASN A 96 1.21 -1.35 21.98
CA ASN A 96 -0.24 -1.28 21.86
C ASN A 96 -0.92 -2.65 22.06
N GLY A 97 -0.15 -3.71 22.35
CA GLY A 97 -0.67 -5.03 22.72
C GLY A 97 -1.21 -5.85 21.54
N VAL A 98 -0.78 -5.53 20.33
CA VAL A 98 -1.14 -6.26 19.10
C VAL A 98 -0.27 -7.48 18.90
N SER A 99 -0.81 -8.51 18.28
CA SER A 99 -0.09 -9.71 17.86
C SER A 99 0.19 -9.68 16.36
N ALA A 100 1.12 -10.52 15.89
CA ALA A 100 1.34 -10.65 14.45
C ALA A 100 0.12 -11.21 13.71
N ASP A 101 -0.73 -12.00 14.39
CA ASP A 101 -1.99 -12.50 13.83
C ASP A 101 -2.96 -11.37 13.52
N ASP A 102 -2.98 -10.34 14.35
CA ASP A 102 -3.87 -9.17 14.17
C ASP A 102 -3.41 -8.26 13.03
N LEU A 103 -2.12 -8.31 12.68
CA LEU A 103 -1.47 -7.43 11.71
C LEU A 103 -1.36 -8.05 10.32
N TYR A 104 -1.43 -9.38 10.21
CA TYR A 104 -1.20 -10.13 8.98
C TYR A 104 -2.50 -10.45 8.25
N TYR A 105 -2.75 -9.81 7.13
CA TYR A 105 -3.94 -10.01 6.30
C TYR A 105 -3.73 -11.00 5.14
N GLY A 106 -2.49 -11.47 4.93
CA GLY A 106 -2.13 -12.46 3.93
C GLY A 106 -0.88 -12.13 3.14
N SER A 107 -0.63 -12.87 2.09
CA SER A 107 0.61 -12.76 1.30
C SER A 107 0.74 -11.42 0.58
N LYS A 108 -0.35 -10.83 0.10
CA LYS A 108 -0.37 -9.51 -0.56
C LYS A 108 -0.24 -8.37 0.45
N LEU A 109 -0.93 -8.49 1.58
CA LEU A 109 -1.00 -7.50 2.65
C LEU A 109 -0.40 -8.10 3.94
N PRO A 110 0.94 -8.29 4.02
CA PRO A 110 1.54 -8.97 5.16
C PRO A 110 1.58 -8.13 6.43
N PHE A 111 1.24 -6.85 6.33
CA PHE A 111 1.17 -5.95 7.48
C PHE A 111 0.12 -4.87 7.25
N ALA A 112 -0.75 -4.67 8.24
CA ALA A 112 -1.68 -3.54 8.26
C ALA A 112 -1.94 -3.04 9.68
N TYR A 113 -1.88 -1.72 9.90
CA TYR A 113 -2.12 -1.10 11.19
C TYR A 113 -2.60 0.36 11.08
N ASN A 114 -3.47 0.78 12.00
CA ASN A 114 -3.95 2.14 12.16
C ASN A 114 -3.18 2.84 13.30
N TYR A 115 -2.27 3.71 12.94
CA TYR A 115 -1.36 4.40 13.86
C TYR A 115 -2.06 5.48 14.68
N VAL A 116 -3.12 6.09 14.15
CA VAL A 116 -3.85 7.17 14.82
C VAL A 116 -4.79 6.64 15.89
N ASP A 117 -5.65 5.68 15.50
CA ASP A 117 -6.63 5.11 16.42
C ASP A 117 -6.05 3.93 17.23
N LYS A 118 -4.79 3.53 16.94
CA LYS A 118 -4.02 2.48 17.63
C LYS A 118 -4.74 1.12 17.66
N ASN A 119 -5.24 0.72 16.52
CA ASN A 119 -5.95 -0.53 16.32
C ASN A 119 -5.66 -1.15 14.95
N THR A 120 -6.33 -2.24 14.60
CA THR A 120 -6.17 -2.96 13.33
C THR A 120 -7.24 -2.63 12.30
N ASP A 121 -8.14 -1.70 12.58
CA ASP A 121 -9.11 -1.20 11.60
C ASP A 121 -8.43 -0.24 10.62
N VAL A 122 -8.02 -0.78 9.49
CA VAL A 122 -7.35 -0.03 8.41
C VAL A 122 -8.30 0.31 7.26
N THR A 123 -9.57 -0.06 7.38
CA THR A 123 -10.61 0.32 6.42
C THR A 123 -11.09 1.74 6.67
N HIS A 124 -11.99 2.23 5.82
CA HIS A 124 -12.68 3.53 6.02
C HIS A 124 -14.19 3.35 6.28
N ASP A 125 -14.63 2.13 6.58
CA ASP A 125 -16.04 1.81 6.79
C ASP A 125 -16.66 2.54 7.99
N ASN A 126 -15.83 2.85 8.98
CA ASN A 126 -16.25 3.44 10.25
C ASN A 126 -15.67 4.85 10.47
N ASP A 127 -15.20 5.50 9.43
CA ASP A 127 -14.58 6.82 9.52
C ASP A 127 -15.10 7.82 8.46
N THR A 128 -14.59 9.05 8.50
CA THR A 128 -14.92 10.10 7.54
C THR A 128 -13.87 10.25 6.43
N GLN A 129 -12.90 9.33 6.38
CA GLN A 129 -11.85 9.35 5.37
C GLN A 129 -12.41 8.91 4.02
N SER A 130 -11.65 9.18 2.99
CA SER A 130 -11.97 8.72 1.63
C SER A 130 -11.19 7.45 1.31
N GLU A 131 -11.57 6.79 0.23
CA GLU A 131 -10.86 5.64 -0.34
C GLU A 131 -9.50 6.01 -0.98
N HIS A 132 -8.92 7.15 -0.59
CA HIS A 132 -7.70 7.67 -1.17
C HIS A 132 -6.55 6.67 -1.05
N GLY A 133 -6.34 6.08 0.12
CA GLY A 133 -5.28 5.08 0.33
C GLY A 133 -5.49 3.81 -0.50
N SER A 134 -6.74 3.32 -0.65
CA SER A 134 -7.06 2.19 -1.55
C SER A 134 -6.72 2.51 -3.00
N HIS A 135 -7.03 3.74 -3.44
CA HIS A 135 -6.74 4.19 -4.78
C HIS A 135 -5.22 4.32 -5.02
N VAL A 136 -4.50 4.91 -4.08
CA VAL A 136 -3.03 5.03 -4.13
C VAL A 136 -2.36 3.66 -4.15
N ALA A 137 -2.76 2.75 -3.25
CA ALA A 137 -2.28 1.37 -3.21
C ALA A 137 -2.58 0.62 -4.51
N GLY A 138 -3.76 0.86 -5.10
CA GLY A 138 -4.15 0.28 -6.38
C GLY A 138 -3.26 0.73 -7.54
N ILE A 139 -2.93 2.02 -7.61
CA ILE A 139 -1.98 2.55 -8.61
C ILE A 139 -0.60 1.93 -8.42
N ALA A 140 -0.15 1.82 -7.18
CA ALA A 140 1.17 1.27 -6.88
C ALA A 140 1.26 -0.23 -7.19
N ALA A 141 0.30 -1.03 -6.69
CA ALA A 141 0.46 -2.48 -6.65
C ALA A 141 -0.84 -3.30 -6.75
N ALA A 142 -1.91 -2.81 -7.40
CA ALA A 142 -3.06 -3.67 -7.68
C ALA A 142 -2.62 -4.94 -8.43
N ASN A 143 -3.16 -6.08 -8.06
CA ASN A 143 -2.81 -7.39 -8.58
C ASN A 143 -2.91 -7.49 -10.12
N LYS A 144 -2.07 -8.33 -10.71
CA LYS A 144 -2.09 -8.70 -12.13
C LYS A 144 -3.32 -9.53 -12.52
N TYR A 145 -3.85 -10.28 -11.56
CA TYR A 145 -5.04 -11.11 -11.70
C TYR A 145 -6.10 -10.70 -10.66
N VAL A 146 -7.34 -11.03 -10.97
CA VAL A 146 -8.46 -10.92 -10.03
C VAL A 146 -9.21 -12.24 -9.94
N PRO A 147 -9.81 -12.57 -8.78
CA PRO A 147 -10.60 -13.78 -8.64
C PRO A 147 -11.89 -13.69 -9.46
N GLN A 148 -12.27 -14.81 -10.05
CA GLN A 148 -13.56 -15.05 -10.67
C GLN A 148 -14.15 -16.35 -10.13
N THR A 149 -15.27 -16.23 -9.41
CA THR A 149 -15.91 -17.36 -8.75
C THR A 149 -17.12 -17.83 -9.55
N ASP A 150 -17.21 -19.12 -9.83
CA ASP A 150 -18.38 -19.79 -10.41
C ASP A 150 -18.74 -20.98 -9.51
N GLY A 151 -19.82 -20.86 -8.75
CA GLY A 151 -20.17 -21.80 -7.69
C GLY A 151 -19.09 -21.86 -6.60
N ASP A 152 -18.54 -23.04 -6.36
CA ASP A 152 -17.48 -23.27 -5.37
C ASP A 152 -16.05 -23.17 -5.96
N GLU A 153 -15.93 -22.93 -7.27
CA GLU A 153 -14.65 -22.85 -7.96
C GLU A 153 -14.20 -21.38 -8.14
N THR A 154 -12.99 -21.06 -7.68
CA THR A 154 -12.36 -19.76 -7.91
C THR A 154 -11.22 -19.93 -8.91
N THR A 155 -11.27 -19.16 -9.98
CA THR A 155 -10.21 -19.03 -10.98
C THR A 155 -9.65 -17.61 -10.97
N TYR A 156 -8.49 -17.39 -11.57
CA TYR A 156 -7.86 -16.08 -11.63
C TYR A 156 -7.71 -15.64 -13.07
N VAL A 157 -8.23 -14.44 -13.38
CA VAL A 157 -8.27 -13.87 -14.71
C VAL A 157 -7.52 -12.55 -14.78
N SER A 158 -7.04 -12.17 -15.96
CA SER A 158 -6.31 -10.92 -16.14
C SER A 158 -7.09 -9.70 -15.62
N ALA A 159 -6.49 -8.95 -14.72
CA ALA A 159 -7.08 -7.74 -14.18
C ALA A 159 -7.23 -6.65 -15.26
N LEU A 160 -6.25 -6.50 -16.16
CA LEU A 160 -6.33 -5.55 -17.26
C LEU A 160 -7.48 -5.84 -18.23
N ASP A 161 -7.75 -7.12 -18.49
CA ASP A 161 -8.83 -7.52 -19.41
C ASP A 161 -10.21 -7.42 -18.77
N THR A 162 -10.29 -7.64 -17.45
CA THR A 162 -11.55 -7.73 -16.72
C THR A 162 -11.96 -6.41 -16.09
N VAL A 163 -11.11 -5.83 -15.22
CA VAL A 163 -11.40 -4.63 -14.44
C VAL A 163 -10.65 -3.38 -14.90
N LYS A 164 -9.80 -3.52 -15.93
CA LYS A 164 -9.03 -2.43 -16.54
C LYS A 164 -8.05 -1.74 -15.57
N THR A 165 -7.70 -2.40 -14.47
CA THR A 165 -6.82 -1.87 -13.43
C THR A 165 -5.73 -2.89 -13.11
N GLN A 166 -4.49 -2.43 -13.04
CA GLN A 166 -3.33 -3.16 -12.58
C GLN A 166 -2.32 -2.15 -12.05
N GLY A 167 -1.69 -2.42 -10.93
CA GLY A 167 -0.66 -1.55 -10.36
C GLY A 167 0.62 -1.52 -11.19
N VAL A 168 1.47 -0.55 -10.90
CA VAL A 168 2.81 -0.42 -11.53
C VAL A 168 3.73 -1.57 -11.11
N ALA A 169 3.60 -2.04 -9.87
CA ALA A 169 4.32 -3.19 -9.33
C ALA A 169 3.33 -4.26 -8.81
N PRO A 170 2.61 -4.97 -9.70
CA PRO A 170 1.47 -5.79 -9.31
C PRO A 170 1.84 -6.99 -8.44
N GLU A 171 3.10 -7.39 -8.43
CA GLU A 171 3.62 -8.52 -7.65
C GLU A 171 4.45 -8.05 -6.43
N ALA A 172 4.38 -6.75 -6.07
CA ALA A 172 4.88 -6.26 -4.80
C ALA A 172 3.89 -6.55 -3.65
N GLN A 173 4.42 -6.77 -2.45
CA GLN A 173 3.65 -6.78 -1.22
C GLN A 173 3.35 -5.34 -0.77
N LEU A 174 2.22 -5.14 -0.10
CA LEU A 174 1.80 -3.85 0.45
C LEU A 174 1.82 -3.89 1.98
N LEU A 175 2.54 -2.94 2.59
CA LEU A 175 2.45 -2.64 4.01
C LEU A 175 1.47 -1.49 4.18
N VAL A 176 0.33 -1.76 4.82
CA VAL A 176 -0.76 -0.79 4.96
C VAL A 176 -0.62 -0.05 6.28
N MET A 177 -0.38 1.24 6.21
CA MET A 177 -0.11 2.08 7.37
C MET A 177 -1.09 3.26 7.38
N LYS A 178 -2.21 3.09 8.09
CA LYS A 178 -3.24 4.12 8.19
C LYS A 178 -2.81 5.19 9.18
N VAL A 179 -2.71 6.44 8.70
CA VAL A 179 -2.29 7.61 9.49
C VAL A 179 -3.33 8.73 9.53
N PHE A 180 -4.51 8.49 8.96
CA PHE A 180 -5.69 9.33 9.12
C PHE A 180 -6.74 8.58 9.93
N GLY A 181 -7.03 9.08 11.12
CA GLY A 181 -7.92 8.43 12.05
C GLY A 181 -9.41 8.59 11.71
N SER A 182 -10.27 7.93 12.49
CA SER A 182 -11.71 7.93 12.32
C SER A 182 -12.33 9.35 12.38
N ASN A 183 -11.71 10.25 13.12
CA ASN A 183 -12.16 11.64 13.30
C ASN A 183 -11.35 12.66 12.48
N GLY A 184 -10.57 12.22 11.51
CA GLY A 184 -9.74 13.06 10.66
C GLY A 184 -8.38 13.41 11.27
N GLY A 185 -7.49 13.94 10.43
CA GLY A 185 -6.17 14.41 10.81
C GLY A 185 -5.10 13.32 10.86
N ALA A 186 -3.95 13.65 10.30
CA ALA A 186 -2.70 12.94 10.48
C ALA A 186 -1.83 13.74 11.46
N PHE A 187 -1.19 13.08 12.40
CA PHE A 187 -0.24 13.71 13.31
C PHE A 187 1.18 13.32 12.92
N ASP A 188 2.11 14.26 13.07
CA ASP A 188 3.53 14.04 12.71
C ASP A 188 4.10 12.79 13.41
N SER A 189 3.76 12.58 14.69
CA SER A 189 4.20 11.41 15.45
C SER A 189 3.74 10.08 14.87
N ASP A 190 2.53 10.05 14.29
CA ASP A 190 1.93 8.81 13.82
C ASP A 190 2.51 8.39 12.48
N TYR A 191 2.66 9.32 11.52
CA TYR A 191 3.29 8.95 10.25
C TYR A 191 4.81 8.75 10.38
N MET A 192 5.48 9.40 11.33
CA MET A 192 6.89 9.11 11.63
C MET A 192 7.06 7.70 12.19
N ALA A 193 6.21 7.29 13.16
CA ALA A 193 6.20 5.92 13.66
C ALA A 193 5.91 4.89 12.54
N ALA A 194 5.01 5.23 11.63
CA ALA A 194 4.73 4.39 10.45
C ALA A 194 5.94 4.24 9.52
N ILE A 195 6.70 5.32 9.29
CA ILE A 195 7.93 5.28 8.48
C ILE A 195 8.99 4.39 9.15
N GLU A 196 9.22 4.56 10.46
CA GLU A 196 10.18 3.74 11.21
C GLU A 196 9.79 2.25 11.17
N ASP A 197 8.51 1.94 11.38
CA ASP A 197 8.02 0.57 11.33
C ASP A 197 8.13 -0.02 9.91
N ALA A 198 7.90 0.79 8.85
CA ALA A 198 8.09 0.38 7.47
C ALA A 198 9.54 -0.04 7.20
N ILE A 199 10.52 0.71 7.74
CA ILE A 199 11.95 0.39 7.62
C ILE A 199 12.26 -0.93 8.34
N VAL A 200 11.77 -1.13 9.55
CA VAL A 200 11.96 -2.37 10.33
C VAL A 200 11.35 -3.57 9.61
N LEU A 201 10.19 -3.40 8.96
CA LEU A 201 9.53 -4.42 8.14
C LEU A 201 10.22 -4.67 6.79
N GLY A 202 11.25 -3.88 6.46
CA GLY A 202 12.02 -4.02 5.24
C GLY A 202 11.31 -3.52 3.99
N ALA A 203 10.61 -2.39 4.08
CA ALA A 203 10.04 -1.73 2.92
C ALA A 203 11.13 -1.26 1.95
N ASP A 204 10.98 -1.57 0.66
CA ASP A 204 11.86 -1.11 -0.41
C ASP A 204 11.51 0.30 -0.86
N SER A 205 10.25 0.68 -0.71
CA SER A 205 9.77 2.03 -0.99
C SER A 205 8.60 2.41 -0.09
N ILE A 206 8.45 3.72 0.15
CA ILE A 206 7.38 4.30 0.95
C ILE A 206 6.63 5.31 0.08
N ASN A 207 5.31 5.18 0.02
CA ASN A 207 4.43 6.19 -0.56
C ASN A 207 3.80 7.04 0.54
N LEU A 208 3.95 8.35 0.42
CA LEU A 208 3.38 9.39 1.27
C LEU A 208 2.58 10.35 0.37
N SER A 209 1.38 9.93 -0.07
CA SER A 209 0.48 10.77 -0.87
C SER A 209 -0.35 11.70 0.00
N LEU A 210 0.31 12.35 0.94
CA LEU A 210 -0.25 13.26 1.92
C LEU A 210 0.53 14.58 1.95
N GLY A 211 -0.06 15.60 2.50
CA GLY A 211 0.58 16.89 2.63
C GLY A 211 -0.13 17.76 3.66
N SER A 212 0.53 18.81 4.07
CA SER A 212 -0.02 19.79 5.01
C SER A 212 0.02 21.19 4.40
N SER A 213 -1.12 21.86 4.38
CA SER A 213 -1.16 23.29 4.05
C SER A 213 -0.95 24.11 5.32
N TYR A 214 0.30 24.46 5.60
CA TYR A 214 0.57 25.44 6.66
C TYR A 214 0.16 26.83 6.18
N PRO A 215 -0.66 27.56 6.93
CA PRO A 215 -1.04 28.92 6.58
C PRO A 215 0.12 29.91 6.82
N GLY A 216 1.17 29.84 5.99
CA GLY A 216 2.22 30.86 5.90
C GLY A 216 3.46 30.65 6.78
N PRO A 217 4.52 31.42 6.48
CA PRO A 217 5.85 31.28 7.09
C PRO A 217 5.90 31.53 8.61
N SER A 218 4.95 32.28 9.17
CA SER A 218 4.95 32.62 10.58
C SER A 218 4.60 31.48 11.54
N LYS A 219 3.93 30.43 11.06
CA LYS A 219 3.70 29.22 11.86
C LYS A 219 4.81 28.21 11.71
N TYR A 220 5.44 28.19 10.54
CA TYR A 220 6.61 27.35 10.29
C TYR A 220 7.80 27.77 11.17
N THR A 221 8.01 29.08 11.32
CA THR A 221 9.07 29.65 12.18
C THR A 221 8.80 29.46 13.68
N ALA A 222 7.56 29.31 14.12
CA ALA A 222 7.25 29.02 15.52
C ALA A 222 7.46 27.53 15.89
N TYR A 223 7.37 26.63 14.94
CA TYR A 223 7.72 25.21 15.09
C TYR A 223 9.20 24.92 14.79
N MET A 224 9.86 25.82 14.08
CA MET A 224 11.28 25.80 13.74
C MET A 224 12.05 26.81 14.58
N ASP A 225 11.79 26.87 15.88
CA ASP A 225 12.74 27.46 16.79
C ASP A 225 14.08 26.75 16.59
N ALA A 226 15.17 27.49 16.59
CA ALA A 226 16.52 26.98 16.26
C ALA A 226 16.94 25.72 17.04
N ASP A 227 16.25 25.42 18.13
CA ASP A 227 16.45 24.24 18.97
C ASP A 227 15.52 23.04 18.60
N THR A 228 14.57 23.20 17.66
CA THR A 228 13.57 22.20 17.30
C THR A 228 13.36 22.04 15.77
N ASP A 229 14.44 22.20 15.00
CA ASP A 229 14.39 21.92 13.55
C ASP A 229 14.01 20.45 13.33
N PRO A 230 12.84 20.12 12.72
CA PRO A 230 12.44 18.74 12.44
C PRO A 230 13.29 18.08 11.36
N VAL A 231 14.04 18.83 10.56
CA VAL A 231 14.91 18.28 9.50
C VAL A 231 15.89 17.25 10.04
N PRO A 232 16.55 17.44 11.20
CA PRO A 232 17.40 16.42 11.78
C PRO A 232 16.66 15.13 12.17
N VAL A 233 15.39 15.26 12.59
CA VAL A 233 14.57 14.07 12.96
C VAL A 233 14.20 13.29 11.72
N TYR A 234 13.72 13.95 10.66
CA TYR A 234 13.45 13.30 9.38
C TYR A 234 14.72 12.72 8.77
N GLN A 235 15.83 13.43 8.83
CA GLN A 235 17.11 12.93 8.30
C GLN A 235 17.57 11.69 9.08
N ALA A 236 17.43 11.67 10.40
CA ALA A 236 17.80 10.51 11.22
C ALA A 236 16.92 9.27 10.97
N ILE A 237 15.71 9.44 10.45
CA ILE A 237 14.86 8.32 10.03
C ILE A 237 15.29 7.79 8.66
N LEU A 238 15.82 8.65 7.80
CA LEU A 238 16.23 8.31 6.44
C LEU A 238 17.67 7.78 6.34
N ASP A 239 18.54 8.08 7.32
CA ASP A 239 19.93 7.60 7.42
C ASP A 239 20.00 6.21 8.06
#